data_c029f2cfc8a7bde87e3847d08d4a3882
#
_entry.id   c029f2cfc8a7bde87e3847d08d4a3882
#
_cell.length_a   1.000
_cell.length_b   1.000
_cell.length_c   1.000
_cell.angle_alpha   90.00
_cell.angle_beta   90.00
_cell.angle_gamma   90.00
#
_symmetry.space_group_name_H-M   'P 1'
#
loop_
_entity.id
_entity.type
_entity.pdbx_description
1 polymer ?
#
loop_
_entity_poly.entity_id
_entity_poly.type
_entity_poly.pdbx_seq_one_letter_code
_entity_poly.pdbx_strand_id
1 'polypeptide(L)'
;MAFLLPLDSGREGEDVKILDKSKHKHGRLHRRVVMTLTALVAAVSMAFAPAANADMQGVDMSNWQCGVDVYNMQADFIVVGTTWGTGQVYNNCLVSGVNTDANRMIAQAQASGKKFGLYHYAMGGNPEAEAQFFYRNTLNYWRHGIVALDWEMDDNPAWGNWDWVRRFLGECERLSGGVRPLLYTGPVAGTIPQDIRDRYGLWIAQYANMSPTGYQANPWMIGAYGEAMRQYSGTGVVNTWSPIDLNIFRGDAWQWDLYANPAGDSTPPATPAAPAQPNTPPADTNTGGISHVMQWGETIWGLAVAYDAWPLSAWHTPSGDINRYYVGDVVTYGGGSAPAPSTGVSKVLQWGDTVWEFATSHGYSVSQCSVPSGNINVYYVGDTVTCR
;
A
#
# COMPACT_ATOMS: atom_id res chain seq x y z
N MET A 1 -4.34 20.09 28.86
CA MET A 1 -4.56 20.36 30.31
C MET A 1 -4.88 19.01 30.94
N ALA A 2 -3.85 18.42 31.57
CA ALA A 2 -3.88 17.04 32.05
C ALA A 2 -4.50 16.99 33.44
N PHE A 3 -5.34 16.02 33.72
CA PHE A 3 -5.75 15.63 35.06
C PHE A 3 -5.12 14.29 35.43
N LEU A 4 -4.15 14.35 36.33
CA LEU A 4 -3.64 13.24 37.08
C LEU A 4 -4.50 13.07 38.33
N LEU A 5 -4.86 11.84 38.69
CA LEU A 5 -5.27 11.45 40.04
C LEU A 5 -4.41 10.25 40.49
N PRO A 6 -4.03 10.21 41.79
CA PRO A 6 -2.99 9.34 42.28
C PRO A 6 -3.52 7.98 42.76
N LEU A 7 -2.66 6.97 42.65
CA LEU A 7 -2.87 5.66 43.27
C LEU A 7 -2.17 5.62 44.63
N ASP A 8 -2.93 5.17 45.58
CA ASP A 8 -2.52 4.93 46.99
C ASP A 8 -1.88 3.53 47.13
N SER A 9 -0.95 3.47 48.05
CA SER A 9 -0.10 2.34 48.41
C SER A 9 -0.66 1.55 49.61
N GLY A 10 -0.35 0.27 49.70
CA GLY A 10 -0.47 -0.51 50.95
C GLY A 10 -0.38 -1.99 50.69
N ARG A 11 0.76 -2.53 50.91
CA ARG A 11 1.28 -3.32 52.06
C ARG A 11 0.95 -4.80 52.13
N GLU A 12 2.04 -5.55 52.23
CA GLU A 12 2.42 -6.65 53.16
C GLU A 12 1.75 -8.01 52.92
N GLY A 13 2.36 -9.15 52.94
CA GLY A 13 3.64 -9.60 53.45
C GLY A 13 3.52 -11.10 53.75
N GLU A 14 4.64 -11.76 53.98
CA GLU A 14 4.82 -13.11 54.58
C GLU A 14 4.77 -14.33 53.66
N ASP A 15 5.85 -14.94 53.47
CA ASP A 15 6.81 -15.78 54.20
C ASP A 15 6.57 -17.29 54.08
N VAL A 16 7.57 -17.93 53.47
CA VAL A 16 8.35 -19.10 53.94
C VAL A 16 7.67 -20.46 54.12
N LYS A 17 8.11 -21.47 53.42
CA LYS A 17 8.92 -22.57 53.99
C LYS A 17 9.44 -23.59 52.98
N ILE A 18 10.72 -23.81 53.12
CA ILE A 18 11.59 -24.87 52.65
C ILE A 18 11.30 -26.18 53.41
N LEU A 19 11.51 -27.34 52.77
CA LEU A 19 11.98 -28.61 53.26
C LEU A 19 11.57 -29.70 52.28
N ASP A 20 12.27 -30.74 51.99
CA ASP A 20 13.64 -31.30 52.24
C ASP A 20 13.79 -32.53 51.34
N LYS A 21 15.05 -32.94 51.23
CA LYS A 21 15.58 -34.07 50.50
C LYS A 21 15.09 -35.41 51.03
N SER A 22 14.99 -36.44 50.19
CA SER A 22 15.82 -37.65 50.31
C SER A 22 15.54 -38.70 49.25
N LYS A 23 16.56 -39.07 48.59
CA LYS A 23 17.11 -40.38 48.26
C LYS A 23 16.15 -41.59 48.10
N HIS A 24 16.21 -42.24 46.92
CA HIS A 24 16.69 -43.63 46.87
C HIS A 24 17.14 -44.05 45.46
N LYS A 25 18.28 -44.71 45.47
CA LYS A 25 18.93 -45.37 44.32
C LYS A 25 18.35 -46.78 44.13
N HIS A 26 18.46 -47.22 42.89
CA HIS A 26 18.69 -48.56 42.35
C HIS A 26 17.59 -49.12 41.44
N GLY A 27 18.03 -49.56 40.26
CA GLY A 27 17.30 -50.42 39.36
C GLY A 27 17.75 -50.27 37.91
N ARG A 28 18.85 -50.95 37.58
CA ARG A 28 19.41 -51.01 36.23
C ARG A 28 18.58 -51.85 35.26
N LEU A 29 18.60 -51.42 34.02
CA LEU A 29 18.69 -52.22 32.80
C LEU A 29 17.41 -52.91 32.27
N HIS A 30 17.16 -52.63 31.04
CA HIS A 30 16.26 -53.21 30.03
C HIS A 30 14.99 -52.41 29.73
N ARG A 31 15.18 -51.36 28.96
CA ARG A 31 14.16 -50.81 28.03
C ARG A 31 14.80 -49.78 27.09
N ARG A 32 15.75 -50.22 26.32
CA ARG A 32 16.20 -49.47 25.14
C ARG A 32 15.80 -50.32 23.94
N VAL A 33 14.67 -50.05 23.32
CA VAL A 33 14.36 -50.34 21.90
C VAL A 33 12.94 -49.84 21.46
N VAL A 34 12.07 -49.32 22.33
CA VAL A 34 10.70 -48.97 21.90
C VAL A 34 10.41 -47.45 21.86
N MET A 35 11.42 -46.59 22.12
CA MET A 35 11.21 -45.14 22.15
C MET A 35 11.73 -44.38 20.91
N THR A 36 12.07 -45.05 19.82
CA THR A 36 12.59 -44.37 18.61
C THR A 36 11.62 -44.33 17.45
N LEU A 37 10.44 -44.94 17.54
CA LEU A 37 9.43 -44.84 16.44
C LEU A 37 8.27 -43.91 16.74
N THR A 38 8.05 -43.46 17.96
CA THR A 38 6.96 -42.53 18.33
C THR A 38 7.38 -41.08 18.25
N ALA A 39 8.68 -40.76 18.24
CA ALA A 39 9.17 -39.37 18.08
C ALA A 39 9.21 -38.90 16.61
N LEU A 40 9.19 -39.81 15.64
CA LEU A 40 9.22 -39.45 14.21
C LEU A 40 7.85 -39.20 13.62
N VAL A 41 6.78 -39.69 14.27
CA VAL A 41 5.39 -39.43 13.82
C VAL A 41 4.85 -38.13 14.40
N ALA A 42 5.36 -37.68 15.55
CA ALA A 42 4.96 -36.37 16.14
C ALA A 42 5.64 -35.16 15.45
N ALA A 43 6.81 -35.37 14.81
CA ALA A 43 7.52 -34.30 14.11
C ALA A 43 6.97 -34.03 12.69
N VAL A 44 6.23 -34.97 12.11
CA VAL A 44 5.60 -34.79 10.77
C VAL A 44 4.19 -34.19 10.88
N SER A 45 3.57 -34.25 12.07
CA SER A 45 2.22 -33.70 12.27
C SER A 45 2.20 -32.21 12.63
N MET A 46 3.35 -31.57 12.85
CA MET A 46 3.43 -30.11 13.09
C MET A 46 3.71 -29.29 11.82
N ALA A 47 3.84 -29.93 10.66
CA ALA A 47 4.14 -29.24 9.41
C ALA A 47 2.89 -28.84 8.59
N PHE A 48 1.69 -29.11 9.08
CA PHE A 48 0.43 -28.82 8.38
C PHE A 48 -0.64 -28.21 9.29
N ALA A 49 -0.26 -27.38 10.25
CA ALA A 49 -1.21 -26.37 10.71
C ALA A 49 -1.28 -25.35 9.56
N PRO A 50 -2.48 -25.06 8.99
CA PRO A 50 -2.60 -23.88 8.15
C PRO A 50 -2.02 -22.73 8.97
N ALA A 51 -1.09 -21.96 8.38
CA ALA A 51 -0.62 -20.76 9.01
C ALA A 51 -1.89 -19.97 9.38
N ALA A 52 -2.13 -19.75 10.67
CA ALA A 52 -3.20 -18.85 11.09
C ALA A 52 -2.92 -17.55 10.32
N ASN A 53 -3.94 -17.03 9.62
CA ASN A 53 -3.83 -15.76 8.92
C ASN A 53 -3.25 -14.74 9.89
N ALA A 54 -1.99 -14.38 9.70
CA ALA A 54 -1.32 -13.45 10.59
C ALA A 54 -1.70 -12.03 10.16
N ASP A 55 -2.10 -11.20 11.12
CA ASP A 55 -2.30 -9.78 10.88
C ASP A 55 -1.03 -9.18 10.25
N MET A 56 -1.19 -8.30 9.27
CA MET A 56 -0.08 -7.66 8.58
C MET A 56 0.35 -6.39 9.31
N GLN A 57 1.66 -6.14 9.34
CA GLN A 57 2.26 -4.93 9.92
C GLN A 57 2.75 -3.99 8.82
N GLY A 58 2.44 -2.73 8.95
CA GLY A 58 2.84 -1.75 7.93
C GLY A 58 2.95 -0.34 8.44
N VAL A 59 3.18 0.55 7.52
CA VAL A 59 3.33 1.98 7.80
C VAL A 59 2.39 2.79 6.91
N ASP A 60 2.02 3.98 7.37
CA ASP A 60 1.51 4.98 6.45
C ASP A 60 2.44 6.19 6.40
N MET A 61 2.39 6.88 5.27
CA MET A 61 3.30 7.94 4.90
C MET A 61 2.58 9.01 4.11
N SER A 62 2.99 10.25 4.33
CA SER A 62 2.51 11.42 3.60
C SER A 62 3.61 12.02 2.72
N ASN A 63 3.37 13.23 2.24
CA ASN A 63 4.40 14.06 1.62
C ASN A 63 5.57 14.44 2.56
N TRP A 64 5.41 14.26 3.88
CA TRP A 64 6.48 14.52 4.86
C TRP A 64 7.59 13.46 4.80
N GLN A 65 7.30 12.26 4.35
CA GLN A 65 8.27 11.17 4.17
C GLN A 65 8.81 11.10 2.72
N CYS A 66 8.81 12.23 2.01
CA CYS A 66 9.37 12.34 0.67
C CYS A 66 10.81 11.82 0.60
N GLY A 67 11.10 10.99 -0.39
CA GLY A 67 12.43 10.39 -0.59
C GLY A 67 12.70 9.14 0.24
N VAL A 68 11.74 8.65 1.04
CA VAL A 68 11.91 7.43 1.84
C VAL A 68 12.21 6.22 0.96
N ASP A 69 13.13 5.36 1.38
CA ASP A 69 13.40 4.07 0.74
C ASP A 69 12.38 3.02 1.19
N VAL A 70 11.30 2.93 0.44
CA VAL A 70 10.23 1.95 0.69
C VAL A 70 10.66 0.54 0.29
N TYR A 71 11.54 0.41 -0.69
CA TYR A 71 11.98 -0.91 -1.16
C TYR A 71 12.60 -1.73 -0.04
N ASN A 72 13.52 -1.13 0.73
CA ASN A 72 14.22 -1.79 1.85
C ASN A 72 13.49 -1.66 3.19
N MET A 73 12.33 -1.02 3.24
CA MET A 73 11.55 -0.88 4.46
C MET A 73 11.01 -2.23 4.94
N GLN A 74 11.17 -2.55 6.21
CA GLN A 74 10.60 -3.76 6.82
C GLN A 74 9.12 -3.54 7.12
N ALA A 75 8.27 -3.88 6.16
CA ALA A 75 6.82 -3.76 6.28
C ALA A 75 6.15 -4.79 5.36
N ASP A 76 4.98 -5.30 5.76
CA ASP A 76 4.14 -6.13 4.91
C ASP A 76 3.35 -5.28 3.91
N PHE A 77 3.02 -4.04 4.30
CA PHE A 77 2.32 -3.07 3.47
C PHE A 77 2.73 -1.63 3.78
N ILE A 78 2.40 -0.75 2.83
CA ILE A 78 2.46 0.70 3.03
C ILE A 78 1.13 1.34 2.64
N VAL A 79 0.77 2.47 3.25
CA VAL A 79 -0.32 3.34 2.78
C VAL A 79 0.24 4.74 2.53
N VAL A 80 -0.02 5.31 1.35
CA VAL A 80 0.60 6.57 0.92
C VAL A 80 -0.45 7.65 0.74
N GLY A 81 -0.26 8.79 1.39
CA GLY A 81 -1.02 10.00 1.12
C GLY A 81 -0.72 10.51 -0.28
N THR A 82 -1.74 10.52 -1.13
CA THR A 82 -1.59 10.83 -2.56
C THR A 82 -2.16 12.18 -2.95
N THR A 83 -3.29 12.58 -2.34
CA THR A 83 -3.99 13.81 -2.71
C THR A 83 -4.61 14.54 -1.50
N TRP A 84 -4.71 15.87 -1.60
CA TRP A 84 -5.28 16.77 -0.60
C TRP A 84 -6.26 17.75 -1.26
N GLY A 85 -7.49 17.82 -0.77
CA GLY A 85 -8.52 18.72 -1.28
C GLY A 85 -8.71 18.61 -2.80
N THR A 86 -8.74 19.74 -3.49
CA THR A 86 -8.94 19.83 -4.95
C THR A 86 -7.79 20.54 -5.69
N GLY A 87 -6.59 20.59 -5.11
CA GLY A 87 -5.41 21.09 -5.82
C GLY A 87 -4.81 22.40 -5.30
N GLN A 88 -5.26 22.93 -4.17
CA GLN A 88 -4.80 24.22 -3.64
C GLN A 88 -3.58 24.10 -2.70
N VAL A 89 -3.15 22.89 -2.35
CA VAL A 89 -2.14 22.67 -1.33
C VAL A 89 -0.77 22.50 -1.95
N TYR A 90 0.23 23.22 -1.41
CA TYR A 90 1.63 23.17 -1.79
C TYR A 90 2.49 23.08 -0.53
N ASN A 91 3.16 21.96 -0.32
CA ASN A 91 4.02 21.75 0.84
C ASN A 91 4.95 20.55 0.62
N ASN A 92 6.26 20.73 0.81
CA ASN A 92 7.26 19.69 0.57
C ASN A 92 7.07 19.04 -0.82
N CYS A 93 6.84 17.72 -0.90
CA CYS A 93 6.55 17.02 -2.15
C CYS A 93 5.08 17.12 -2.59
N LEU A 94 4.28 17.95 -1.96
CA LEU A 94 2.90 18.18 -2.32
C LEU A 94 2.80 19.37 -3.27
N VAL A 95 2.44 19.13 -4.52
CA VAL A 95 2.30 20.14 -5.56
C VAL A 95 0.90 20.09 -6.13
N SER A 96 0.18 21.22 -6.06
CA SER A 96 -1.23 21.29 -6.47
C SER A 96 -2.08 20.18 -5.84
N GLY A 97 -1.89 19.94 -4.55
CA GLY A 97 -2.63 18.92 -3.80
C GLY A 97 -2.28 17.47 -4.16
N VAL A 98 -1.24 17.22 -4.93
CA VAL A 98 -0.78 15.87 -5.32
C VAL A 98 0.60 15.60 -4.75
N ASN A 99 0.78 14.47 -4.09
CA ASN A 99 2.10 14.00 -3.66
C ASN A 99 2.90 13.50 -4.85
N THR A 100 3.90 14.25 -5.25
CA THR A 100 4.73 13.96 -6.43
C THR A 100 5.65 12.76 -6.24
N ASP A 101 5.85 12.30 -5.00
CA ASP A 101 6.68 11.14 -4.66
C ASP A 101 5.86 9.84 -4.48
N ALA A 102 4.53 9.93 -4.44
CA ALA A 102 3.66 8.79 -4.17
C ALA A 102 3.86 7.64 -5.18
N ASN A 103 3.98 7.96 -6.47
CA ASN A 103 4.19 6.94 -7.51
C ASN A 103 5.48 6.15 -7.28
N ARG A 104 6.58 6.82 -6.89
CA ARG A 104 7.84 6.16 -6.57
C ARG A 104 7.71 5.26 -5.34
N MET A 105 7.06 5.74 -4.27
CA MET A 105 6.83 4.95 -3.06
C MET A 105 6.04 3.69 -3.36
N ILE A 106 4.93 3.81 -4.12
CA ILE A 106 4.08 2.68 -4.49
C ILE A 106 4.83 1.70 -5.40
N ALA A 107 5.58 2.19 -6.38
CA ALA A 107 6.39 1.35 -7.26
C ALA A 107 7.45 0.55 -6.48
N GLN A 108 8.09 1.16 -5.50
CA GLN A 108 9.05 0.46 -4.63
C GLN A 108 8.37 -0.60 -3.75
N ALA A 109 7.15 -0.34 -3.25
CA ALA A 109 6.38 -1.32 -2.50
C ALA A 109 6.07 -2.54 -3.37
N GLN A 110 5.55 -2.32 -4.57
CA GLN A 110 5.23 -3.37 -5.53
C GLN A 110 6.48 -4.20 -5.90
N ALA A 111 7.59 -3.53 -6.23
CA ALA A 111 8.85 -4.18 -6.60
C ALA A 111 9.46 -5.02 -5.46
N SER A 112 9.14 -4.70 -4.20
CA SER A 112 9.60 -5.45 -3.02
C SER A 112 8.55 -6.43 -2.46
N GLY A 113 7.45 -6.66 -3.20
CA GLY A 113 6.39 -7.61 -2.82
C GLY A 113 5.49 -7.15 -1.68
N LYS A 114 5.53 -5.87 -1.29
CA LYS A 114 4.66 -5.30 -0.28
C LYS A 114 3.29 -5.00 -0.85
N LYS A 115 2.26 -5.13 -0.05
CA LYS A 115 0.95 -4.55 -0.37
C LYS A 115 1.02 -3.03 -0.29
N PHE A 116 0.17 -2.36 -1.04
CA PHE A 116 0.07 -0.91 -0.97
C PHE A 116 -1.37 -0.42 -0.83
N GLY A 117 -1.51 0.71 -0.19
CA GLY A 117 -2.74 1.48 -0.13
C GLY A 117 -2.44 2.95 -0.41
N LEU A 118 -3.49 3.72 -0.59
CA LEU A 118 -3.43 5.16 -0.82
C LEU A 118 -4.58 5.87 -0.12
N TYR A 119 -4.34 7.13 0.27
CA TYR A 119 -5.39 7.93 0.88
C TYR A 119 -5.47 9.33 0.29
N HIS A 120 -6.65 9.92 0.46
CA HIS A 120 -6.97 11.30 0.22
C HIS A 120 -7.21 12.02 1.53
N TYR A 121 -6.53 13.13 1.76
CA TYR A 121 -6.75 14.01 2.91
C TYR A 121 -7.90 14.97 2.61
N ALA A 122 -8.96 14.91 3.41
CA ALA A 122 -10.13 15.77 3.25
C ALA A 122 -9.82 17.20 3.68
N MET A 123 -10.00 18.15 2.79
CA MET A 123 -9.90 19.59 3.06
C MET A 123 -11.27 20.27 3.27
N GLY A 124 -12.36 19.48 3.30
CA GLY A 124 -13.72 19.93 3.64
C GLY A 124 -14.38 20.83 2.60
N GLY A 125 -13.93 20.79 1.37
CA GLY A 125 -14.56 21.44 0.23
C GLY A 125 -15.82 20.71 -0.25
N ASN A 126 -16.07 20.74 -1.56
CA ASN A 126 -17.15 19.92 -2.12
C ASN A 126 -16.73 18.44 -2.15
N PRO A 127 -17.47 17.52 -1.49
CA PRO A 127 -17.06 16.14 -1.35
C PRO A 127 -16.93 15.38 -2.67
N GLU A 128 -17.82 15.61 -3.62
CA GLU A 128 -17.73 14.97 -4.93
C GLU A 128 -16.56 15.51 -5.73
N ALA A 129 -16.24 16.80 -5.63
CA ALA A 129 -15.08 17.37 -6.31
C ALA A 129 -13.75 16.83 -5.71
N GLU A 130 -13.66 16.67 -4.39
CA GLU A 130 -12.50 16.04 -3.74
C GLU A 130 -12.39 14.56 -4.11
N ALA A 131 -13.49 13.81 -4.14
CA ALA A 131 -13.50 12.41 -4.59
C ALA A 131 -13.06 12.28 -6.07
N GLN A 132 -13.54 13.15 -6.95
CA GLN A 132 -13.14 13.21 -8.36
C GLN A 132 -11.66 13.59 -8.50
N PHE A 133 -11.16 14.51 -7.69
CA PHE A 133 -9.75 14.88 -7.68
C PHE A 133 -8.88 13.69 -7.24
N PHE A 134 -9.25 13.01 -6.17
CA PHE A 134 -8.58 11.79 -5.71
C PHE A 134 -8.57 10.73 -6.80
N TYR A 135 -9.75 10.39 -7.33
CA TYR A 135 -9.91 9.35 -8.34
C TYR A 135 -9.06 9.62 -9.58
N ARG A 136 -9.10 10.83 -10.15
CA ARG A 136 -8.36 11.20 -11.36
C ARG A 136 -6.84 11.11 -11.19
N ASN A 137 -6.34 11.51 -10.02
CA ASN A 137 -4.90 11.53 -9.77
C ASN A 137 -4.35 10.15 -9.35
N THR A 138 -5.22 9.15 -9.16
CA THR A 138 -4.85 7.82 -8.67
C THR A 138 -5.47 6.68 -9.46
N LEU A 139 -5.98 6.94 -10.66
CA LEU A 139 -6.70 6.01 -11.53
C LEU A 139 -6.06 4.61 -11.61
N ASN A 140 -4.74 4.57 -11.76
CA ASN A 140 -3.98 3.35 -11.99
C ASN A 140 -3.88 2.43 -10.76
N TYR A 141 -4.30 2.92 -9.58
CA TYR A 141 -4.16 2.18 -8.31
C TYR A 141 -5.46 1.57 -7.81
N TRP A 142 -6.60 2.03 -8.32
CA TRP A 142 -7.91 1.49 -7.96
C TRP A 142 -8.03 0.04 -8.39
N ARG A 143 -8.56 -0.81 -7.51
CA ARG A 143 -8.63 -2.28 -7.62
C ARG A 143 -7.28 -3.01 -7.47
N HIS A 144 -6.19 -2.30 -7.21
CA HIS A 144 -4.86 -2.87 -7.01
C HIS A 144 -4.30 -2.61 -5.61
N GLY A 145 -4.74 -1.54 -4.97
CA GLY A 145 -4.41 -1.20 -3.59
C GLY A 145 -5.65 -0.76 -2.82
N ILE A 146 -5.59 -0.86 -1.51
CA ILE A 146 -6.62 -0.29 -0.62
C ILE A 146 -6.65 1.23 -0.82
N VAL A 147 -7.84 1.80 -0.92
CA VAL A 147 -8.04 3.24 -0.97
C VAL A 147 -8.71 3.72 0.31
N ALA A 148 -8.40 4.92 0.78
CA ALA A 148 -8.95 5.47 2.02
C ALA A 148 -9.28 6.96 1.90
N LEU A 149 -10.29 7.38 2.66
CA LEU A 149 -10.53 8.77 3.02
C LEU A 149 -9.87 9.02 4.37
N ASP A 150 -8.98 9.99 4.42
CA ASP A 150 -8.42 10.53 5.64
C ASP A 150 -9.30 11.69 6.13
N TRP A 151 -10.06 11.41 7.21
CA TRP A 151 -11.04 12.32 7.79
C TRP A 151 -10.56 12.81 9.13
N GLU A 152 -9.99 14.01 9.15
CA GLU A 152 -9.43 14.68 10.33
C GLU A 152 -9.96 16.11 10.48
N MET A 153 -9.67 16.70 11.63
CA MET A 153 -10.13 18.04 11.99
C MET A 153 -9.29 19.13 11.34
N ASP A 154 -7.99 18.90 11.23
CA ASP A 154 -7.05 19.93 10.81
C ASP A 154 -7.29 20.33 9.35
N ASP A 155 -7.35 21.63 9.10
CA ASP A 155 -7.63 22.24 7.80
C ASP A 155 -8.95 21.77 7.13
N ASN A 156 -9.89 21.21 7.91
CA ASN A 156 -11.13 20.62 7.40
C ASN A 156 -12.39 21.33 7.99
N PRO A 157 -12.90 22.37 7.34
CA PRO A 157 -14.09 23.08 7.80
C PRO A 157 -15.38 22.26 7.78
N ALA A 158 -15.39 21.11 7.10
CA ALA A 158 -16.51 20.17 7.12
C ALA A 158 -16.43 19.15 8.28
N TRP A 159 -15.42 19.24 9.14
CA TRP A 159 -15.25 18.32 10.27
C TRP A 159 -16.53 18.10 11.08
N GLY A 160 -16.84 16.84 11.35
CA GLY A 160 -18.09 16.43 12.03
C GLY A 160 -19.30 16.29 11.12
N ASN A 161 -19.21 16.67 9.86
CA ASN A 161 -20.30 16.51 8.89
C ASN A 161 -20.25 15.11 8.24
N TRP A 162 -20.95 14.15 8.83
CA TRP A 162 -21.02 12.78 8.30
C TRP A 162 -21.75 12.67 6.94
N ASP A 163 -22.53 13.65 6.54
CA ASP A 163 -23.12 13.68 5.20
C ASP A 163 -22.05 13.97 4.14
N TRP A 164 -21.09 14.83 4.45
CA TRP A 164 -19.92 15.06 3.60
C TRP A 164 -19.16 13.75 3.36
N VAL A 165 -18.92 12.98 4.41
CA VAL A 165 -18.23 11.68 4.35
C VAL A 165 -18.98 10.68 3.47
N ARG A 166 -20.32 10.57 3.64
CA ARG A 166 -21.16 9.68 2.81
C ARG A 166 -21.06 10.04 1.32
N ARG A 167 -21.10 11.31 1.02
CA ARG A 167 -21.06 11.81 -0.36
C ARG A 167 -19.69 11.56 -1.00
N PHE A 168 -18.60 11.81 -0.29
CA PHE A 168 -17.24 11.50 -0.76
C PHE A 168 -17.07 10.01 -1.04
N LEU A 169 -17.37 9.17 -0.05
CA LEU A 169 -17.22 7.71 -0.16
C LEU A 169 -18.12 7.13 -1.26
N GLY A 170 -19.36 7.61 -1.34
CA GLY A 170 -20.32 7.19 -2.38
C GLY A 170 -19.88 7.58 -3.77
N GLU A 171 -19.30 8.78 -3.95
CA GLU A 171 -18.76 9.22 -5.24
C GLU A 171 -17.52 8.40 -5.64
N CYS A 172 -16.62 8.09 -4.70
CA CYS A 172 -15.50 7.19 -4.95
C CYS A 172 -15.98 5.80 -5.40
N GLU A 173 -16.98 5.23 -4.72
CA GLU A 173 -17.56 3.95 -5.09
C GLU A 173 -18.18 3.98 -6.49
N ARG A 174 -18.91 5.06 -6.81
CA ARG A 174 -19.50 5.26 -8.13
C ARG A 174 -18.45 5.37 -9.25
N LEU A 175 -17.40 6.17 -9.04
CA LEU A 175 -16.35 6.41 -10.02
C LEU A 175 -15.53 5.13 -10.30
N SER A 176 -15.24 4.35 -9.26
CA SER A 176 -14.43 3.13 -9.36
C SER A 176 -15.23 1.90 -9.82
N GLY A 177 -16.54 2.01 -9.95
CA GLY A 177 -17.42 0.88 -10.25
C GLY A 177 -17.48 -0.14 -9.09
N GLY A 178 -17.49 0.34 -7.84
CA GLY A 178 -17.79 -0.46 -6.65
C GLY A 178 -16.65 -0.66 -5.65
N VAL A 179 -15.48 -0.04 -5.81
CA VAL A 179 -14.44 -0.06 -4.76
C VAL A 179 -14.88 0.86 -3.62
N ARG A 180 -14.86 0.35 -2.41
CA ARG A 180 -15.27 1.05 -1.20
C ARG A 180 -14.04 1.50 -0.42
N PRO A 181 -13.76 2.81 -0.34
CA PRO A 181 -12.64 3.28 0.46
C PRO A 181 -12.79 2.94 1.94
N LEU A 182 -11.69 2.71 2.63
CA LEU A 182 -11.68 2.75 4.09
C LEU A 182 -11.94 4.18 4.56
N LEU A 183 -12.55 4.32 5.72
CA LEU A 183 -12.63 5.59 6.44
C LEU A 183 -11.57 5.60 7.54
N TYR A 184 -10.54 6.45 7.35
CA TYR A 184 -9.58 6.75 8.41
C TYR A 184 -10.08 7.90 9.26
N THR A 185 -10.04 7.72 10.58
CA THR A 185 -10.27 8.77 11.57
C THR A 185 -9.73 8.36 12.94
N GLY A 186 -9.64 9.31 13.86
CA GLY A 186 -9.16 9.11 15.23
C GLY A 186 -10.22 9.41 16.30
N PRO A 187 -10.21 10.61 16.90
CA PRO A 187 -10.96 10.91 18.14
C PRO A 187 -12.48 10.71 18.04
N VAL A 188 -13.05 10.80 16.84
CA VAL A 188 -14.51 10.68 16.62
C VAL A 188 -14.96 9.27 16.22
N ALA A 189 -14.07 8.29 16.27
CA ALA A 189 -14.38 6.90 15.86
C ALA A 189 -15.65 6.35 16.55
N GLY A 190 -15.90 6.70 17.80
CA GLY A 190 -17.12 6.31 18.53
C GLY A 190 -18.42 6.92 18.00
N THR A 191 -18.35 7.96 17.20
CA THR A 191 -19.52 8.69 16.67
C THR A 191 -19.80 8.40 15.20
N ILE A 192 -19.04 7.52 14.56
CA ILE A 192 -19.26 7.14 13.16
C ILE A 192 -20.68 6.54 13.02
N PRO A 193 -21.52 7.06 12.13
CA PRO A 193 -22.88 6.55 11.92
C PRO A 193 -22.89 5.08 11.50
N GLN A 194 -23.92 4.35 11.93
CA GLN A 194 -24.02 2.91 11.69
C GLN A 194 -24.05 2.55 10.20
N ASP A 195 -24.73 3.35 9.36
CA ASP A 195 -24.77 3.13 7.92
C ASP A 195 -23.39 3.23 7.23
N ILE A 196 -22.50 4.08 7.74
CA ILE A 196 -21.10 4.15 7.28
C ILE A 196 -20.35 2.91 7.73
N ARG A 197 -20.49 2.51 9.01
CA ARG A 197 -19.85 1.31 9.57
C ARG A 197 -20.27 0.02 8.85
N ASP A 198 -21.54 -0.08 8.47
CA ASP A 198 -22.09 -1.26 7.79
C ASP A 198 -21.61 -1.38 6.34
N ARG A 199 -21.17 -0.27 5.75
CA ARG A 199 -20.85 -0.22 4.32
C ARG A 199 -19.37 -0.14 4.02
N TYR A 200 -18.59 0.57 4.85
CA TYR A 200 -17.19 0.89 4.58
C TYR A 200 -16.30 0.31 5.67
N GLY A 201 -15.13 -0.17 5.27
CA GLY A 201 -14.11 -0.58 6.22
C GLY A 201 -13.57 0.62 7.00
N LEU A 202 -13.13 0.38 8.24
CA LEU A 202 -12.60 1.43 9.10
C LEU A 202 -11.09 1.27 9.26
N TRP A 203 -10.40 2.41 9.25
CA TRP A 203 -9.01 2.54 9.64
C TRP A 203 -8.93 3.53 10.79
N ILE A 204 -8.67 3.04 12.00
CA ILE A 204 -8.81 3.84 13.22
C ILE A 204 -7.46 4.19 13.82
N ALA A 205 -7.21 5.49 14.02
CA ALA A 205 -6.05 5.97 14.76
C ALA A 205 -6.34 5.97 16.26
N GLN A 206 -5.53 5.25 17.03
CA GLN A 206 -5.59 5.25 18.48
C GLN A 206 -4.27 4.79 19.07
N TYR A 207 -3.61 5.69 19.82
CA TYR A 207 -2.28 5.48 20.38
C TYR A 207 -2.34 5.25 21.88
N ALA A 208 -1.55 4.30 22.38
CA ALA A 208 -1.36 4.11 23.83
C ALA A 208 -0.61 5.29 24.44
N ASN A 209 0.38 5.80 23.74
CA ASN A 209 1.23 6.93 24.11
C ASN A 209 2.04 7.39 22.88
N MET A 210 2.88 8.42 23.07
CA MET A 210 3.76 8.99 22.03
C MET A 210 5.24 8.58 22.22
N SER A 211 5.51 7.48 22.90
CA SER A 211 6.88 6.95 23.01
C SER A 211 7.30 6.24 21.72
N PRO A 212 8.55 6.42 21.27
CA PRO A 212 9.05 5.70 20.10
C PRO A 212 8.93 4.17 20.29
N THR A 213 8.43 3.48 19.27
CA THR A 213 8.24 2.02 19.28
C THR A 213 8.46 1.41 17.92
N GLY A 214 8.86 0.14 17.87
CA GLY A 214 8.80 -0.69 16.68
C GLY A 214 7.43 -1.35 16.53
N TYR A 215 7.32 -2.29 15.59
CA TYR A 215 6.10 -3.07 15.39
C TYR A 215 5.70 -3.85 16.64
N GLN A 216 4.40 -3.91 16.90
CA GLN A 216 3.78 -4.60 18.03
C GLN A 216 2.80 -5.65 17.53
N ALA A 217 3.01 -6.92 17.92
CA ALA A 217 2.10 -8.00 17.55
C ALA A 217 0.69 -7.80 18.14
N ASN A 218 0.61 -7.21 19.33
CA ASN A 218 -0.66 -6.91 20.02
C ASN A 218 -0.63 -5.47 20.54
N PRO A 219 -0.82 -4.47 19.66
CA PRO A 219 -0.85 -3.08 20.09
C PRO A 219 -2.05 -2.85 21.02
N TRP A 220 -1.86 -1.92 21.95
CA TRP A 220 -2.95 -1.51 22.83
C TRP A 220 -4.15 -0.97 22.05
N MET A 221 -5.34 -1.39 22.45
CA MET A 221 -6.60 -1.00 21.84
C MET A 221 -7.69 -0.88 22.90
N ILE A 222 -8.35 0.27 22.94
CA ILE A 222 -9.60 0.43 23.70
C ILE A 222 -10.74 0.60 22.69
N GLY A 223 -11.81 -0.16 22.89
CA GLY A 223 -12.94 -0.16 21.99
C GLY A 223 -12.67 -0.98 20.73
N ALA A 224 -13.53 -1.96 20.50
CA ALA A 224 -13.57 -2.66 19.23
C ALA A 224 -14.52 -1.90 18.30
N TYR A 225 -13.98 -1.30 17.25
CA TYR A 225 -14.78 -0.58 16.25
C TYR A 225 -15.12 -1.47 15.05
N GLY A 226 -14.62 -2.73 15.04
CA GLY A 226 -14.73 -3.60 13.87
C GLY A 226 -13.84 -3.13 12.72
N GLU A 227 -12.74 -2.43 13.05
CA GLU A 227 -11.83 -1.86 12.08
C GLU A 227 -11.05 -2.91 11.28
N ALA A 228 -10.87 -2.66 10.00
CA ALA A 228 -9.99 -3.42 9.13
C ALA A 228 -8.52 -3.12 9.43
N MET A 229 -8.22 -1.88 9.83
CA MET A 229 -6.86 -1.44 10.11
C MET A 229 -6.81 -0.51 11.32
N ARG A 230 -5.76 -0.63 12.12
CA ARG A 230 -5.47 0.23 13.27
C ARG A 230 -4.13 0.91 13.08
N GLN A 231 -4.12 2.26 13.10
CA GLN A 231 -2.90 3.03 13.30
C GLN A 231 -2.69 3.16 14.82
N TYR A 232 -1.64 2.55 15.35
CA TYR A 232 -1.45 2.43 16.80
C TYR A 232 -0.28 3.26 17.34
N SER A 233 0.49 3.91 16.49
CA SER A 233 1.57 4.82 16.88
C SER A 233 1.84 5.84 15.79
N GLY A 234 2.02 7.10 16.17
CA GLY A 234 2.53 8.18 15.33
C GLY A 234 4.02 8.48 15.57
N THR A 235 4.70 7.63 16.33
CA THR A 235 6.13 7.79 16.69
C THR A 235 6.92 6.50 16.47
N GLY A 236 6.52 5.74 15.46
CA GLY A 236 7.14 4.48 15.10
C GLY A 236 8.60 4.63 14.63
N VAL A 237 9.33 3.53 14.75
CA VAL A 237 10.69 3.37 14.24
C VAL A 237 10.74 2.11 13.39
N VAL A 238 11.01 2.27 12.09
CA VAL A 238 11.16 1.17 11.14
C VAL A 238 12.45 1.37 10.37
N ASN A 239 13.36 0.41 10.48
CA ASN A 239 14.74 0.55 9.99
C ASN A 239 15.39 1.82 10.59
N THR A 240 15.77 2.76 9.73
CA THR A 240 16.35 4.07 10.10
C THR A 240 15.32 5.20 10.10
N TRP A 241 14.05 4.92 9.77
CA TRP A 241 12.99 5.93 9.66
C TRP A 241 12.28 6.12 10.97
N SER A 242 12.22 7.36 11.44
CA SER A 242 11.54 7.79 12.65
C SER A 242 11.39 9.32 12.63
N PRO A 243 10.22 9.88 13.01
CA PRO A 243 8.98 9.15 13.30
C PRO A 243 8.29 8.67 12.03
N ILE A 244 7.55 7.56 12.14
CA ILE A 244 6.69 7.03 11.09
C ILE A 244 5.44 6.41 11.73
N ASP A 245 4.32 6.43 11.04
CA ASP A 245 3.07 5.90 11.54
C ASP A 245 3.02 4.37 11.39
N LEU A 246 2.70 3.67 12.49
CA LEU A 246 2.64 2.22 12.53
C LEU A 246 1.21 1.72 12.50
N ASN A 247 0.97 0.74 11.65
CA ASN A 247 -0.33 0.16 11.42
C ASN A 247 -0.33 -1.37 11.56
N ILE A 248 -1.46 -1.91 11.98
CA ILE A 248 -1.78 -3.32 11.90
C ILE A 248 -3.07 -3.48 11.08
N PHE A 249 -3.00 -4.26 10.01
CA PHE A 249 -4.17 -4.67 9.23
C PHE A 249 -4.67 -6.02 9.76
N ARG A 250 -5.99 -6.11 10.02
CA ARG A 250 -6.63 -7.29 10.59
C ARG A 250 -6.92 -8.32 9.51
N GLY A 251 -5.89 -9.01 9.07
CA GLY A 251 -5.97 -10.03 8.05
C GLY A 251 -4.67 -10.20 7.28
N ASP A 252 -4.70 -11.14 6.35
CA ASP A 252 -3.59 -11.48 5.48
C ASP A 252 -3.63 -10.75 4.12
N ALA A 253 -2.69 -11.07 3.25
CA ALA A 253 -2.56 -10.48 1.92
C ALA A 253 -3.79 -10.74 1.02
N TRP A 254 -4.47 -11.87 1.18
CA TRP A 254 -5.69 -12.17 0.44
C TRP A 254 -6.86 -11.29 0.88
N GLN A 255 -7.02 -11.11 2.21
CA GLN A 255 -8.04 -10.21 2.76
C GLN A 255 -7.75 -8.75 2.37
N TRP A 256 -6.48 -8.34 2.30
CA TRP A 256 -6.08 -7.05 1.73
C TRP A 256 -6.59 -6.87 0.29
N ASP A 257 -6.40 -7.89 -0.54
CA ASP A 257 -6.83 -7.86 -1.94
C ASP A 257 -8.36 -7.78 -2.09
N LEU A 258 -9.13 -8.35 -1.16
CA LEU A 258 -10.59 -8.19 -1.15
C LEU A 258 -11.03 -6.75 -0.85
N TYR A 259 -10.31 -6.04 0.03
CA TYR A 259 -10.56 -4.60 0.25
C TYR A 259 -10.16 -3.77 -0.97
N ALA A 260 -9.05 -4.10 -1.62
CA ALA A 260 -8.57 -3.39 -2.80
C ALA A 260 -9.51 -3.62 -4.01
N ASN A 261 -10.00 -4.84 -4.19
CA ASN A 261 -10.87 -5.22 -5.31
C ASN A 261 -12.02 -6.13 -4.88
N PRO A 262 -13.14 -5.59 -4.38
CA PRO A 262 -14.28 -6.39 -3.93
C PRO A 262 -14.93 -7.27 -5.00
N ALA A 263 -14.70 -6.97 -6.29
CA ALA A 263 -15.19 -7.78 -7.42
C ALA A 263 -14.15 -8.83 -7.89
N GLY A 264 -12.98 -8.89 -7.24
CA GLY A 264 -11.95 -9.88 -7.52
C GLY A 264 -12.38 -11.31 -7.17
N ASP A 265 -11.50 -12.26 -7.52
CA ASP A 265 -11.72 -13.67 -7.16
C ASP A 265 -11.71 -13.81 -5.63
N SER A 266 -12.87 -14.15 -5.06
CA SER A 266 -13.06 -14.36 -3.63
C SER A 266 -12.61 -15.76 -3.17
N THR A 267 -12.05 -16.58 -4.04
CA THR A 267 -11.51 -17.88 -3.69
C THR A 267 -10.20 -17.69 -2.92
N PRO A 268 -10.09 -18.15 -1.65
CA PRO A 268 -8.82 -18.12 -0.94
C PRO A 268 -7.74 -18.81 -1.77
N PRO A 269 -6.50 -18.30 -1.82
CA PRO A 269 -5.42 -19.00 -2.47
C PRO A 269 -5.33 -20.43 -1.90
N ALA A 270 -5.29 -21.43 -2.76
CA ALA A 270 -4.92 -22.77 -2.34
C ALA A 270 -3.60 -22.65 -1.58
N THR A 271 -3.50 -23.30 -0.41
CA THR A 271 -2.29 -23.33 0.43
C THR A 271 -1.05 -23.38 -0.46
N PRO A 272 -0.07 -22.48 -0.30
CA PRO A 272 1.07 -22.42 -1.20
C PRO A 272 1.71 -23.79 -1.28
N ALA A 273 1.70 -24.41 -2.46
CA ALA A 273 2.72 -25.42 -2.77
C ALA A 273 4.08 -24.75 -2.51
N ALA A 274 5.01 -25.48 -1.91
CA ALA A 274 6.37 -25.03 -1.63
C ALA A 274 6.88 -24.16 -2.79
N PRO A 275 7.66 -23.09 -2.53
CA PRO A 275 8.01 -22.11 -3.54
C PRO A 275 8.49 -22.82 -4.80
N ALA A 276 7.73 -22.74 -5.87
CA ALA A 276 8.26 -23.07 -7.18
C ALA A 276 9.46 -22.14 -7.38
N GLN A 277 10.61 -22.72 -7.69
CA GLN A 277 11.75 -21.95 -8.13
C GLN A 277 11.27 -20.92 -9.17
N PRO A 278 11.82 -19.70 -9.15
CA PRO A 278 11.47 -18.70 -10.15
C PRO A 278 11.52 -19.38 -11.53
N ASN A 279 10.41 -19.31 -12.25
CA ASN A 279 10.45 -19.67 -13.67
C ASN A 279 11.49 -18.75 -14.27
N THR A 280 12.63 -19.29 -14.60
CA THR A 280 13.62 -18.62 -15.43
C THR A 280 12.88 -18.24 -16.72
N PRO A 281 12.78 -16.96 -17.08
CA PRO A 281 12.30 -16.60 -18.40
C PRO A 281 13.12 -17.41 -19.44
N PRO A 282 12.55 -17.82 -20.56
CA PRO A 282 13.34 -18.47 -21.58
C PRO A 282 14.53 -17.60 -21.88
N ALA A 283 15.73 -18.17 -21.80
CA ALA A 283 16.96 -17.49 -22.18
C ALA A 283 16.83 -17.16 -23.67
N ASP A 284 16.43 -15.91 -23.94
CA ASP A 284 16.48 -15.36 -25.29
C ASP A 284 17.95 -15.06 -25.57
N THR A 285 18.62 -15.98 -26.23
CA THR A 285 20.00 -15.83 -26.69
C THR A 285 20.03 -14.90 -27.91
N ASN A 286 19.45 -13.72 -27.77
CA ASN A 286 19.55 -12.73 -28.81
C ASN A 286 20.62 -11.70 -28.41
N THR A 287 21.71 -11.62 -29.16
CA THR A 287 22.78 -10.63 -29.05
C THR A 287 22.34 -9.21 -29.50
N GLY A 288 21.04 -8.97 -29.64
CA GLY A 288 20.42 -7.68 -29.86
C GLY A 288 19.90 -7.11 -28.53
N GLY A 289 20.01 -5.79 -28.35
CA GLY A 289 19.55 -5.12 -27.14
C GLY A 289 18.07 -5.40 -26.81
N ILE A 290 17.71 -5.21 -25.55
CA ILE A 290 16.34 -5.37 -25.05
C ILE A 290 15.50 -4.19 -25.50
N SER A 291 14.29 -4.44 -25.97
CA SER A 291 13.25 -3.44 -26.18
C SER A 291 11.97 -3.91 -25.48
N HIS A 292 11.44 -3.11 -24.57
CA HIS A 292 10.28 -3.48 -23.76
C HIS A 292 9.28 -2.32 -23.73
N VAL A 293 8.00 -2.65 -23.91
CA VAL A 293 6.91 -1.69 -23.73
C VAL A 293 6.49 -1.71 -22.27
N MET A 294 6.70 -0.60 -21.58
CA MET A 294 6.37 -0.47 -20.17
C MET A 294 4.91 -0.79 -19.91
N GLN A 295 4.68 -1.79 -19.08
CA GLN A 295 3.37 -2.16 -18.59
C GLN A 295 3.08 -1.45 -17.26
N TRP A 296 1.84 -1.46 -16.88
CA TRP A 296 1.45 -0.92 -15.59
C TRP A 296 2.13 -1.67 -14.45
N GLY A 297 2.70 -0.91 -13.48
CA GLY A 297 3.42 -1.47 -12.33
C GLY A 297 4.86 -1.88 -12.59
N GLU A 298 5.33 -1.84 -13.84
CA GLU A 298 6.73 -2.13 -14.17
C GLU A 298 7.63 -0.94 -13.89
N THR A 299 8.87 -1.25 -13.54
CA THR A 299 9.94 -0.26 -13.36
C THR A 299 11.16 -0.67 -14.15
N ILE A 300 11.99 0.30 -14.57
CA ILE A 300 13.29 0.01 -15.21
C ILE A 300 14.14 -0.90 -14.32
N TRP A 301 14.08 -0.69 -13.00
CA TRP A 301 14.77 -1.58 -12.06
C TRP A 301 14.20 -3.01 -12.11
N GLY A 302 12.87 -3.17 -12.13
CA GLY A 302 12.21 -4.47 -12.26
C GLY A 302 12.58 -5.18 -13.55
N LEU A 303 12.64 -4.45 -14.66
CA LEU A 303 13.12 -4.99 -15.95
C LEU A 303 14.60 -5.37 -15.90
N ALA A 304 15.44 -4.54 -15.26
CA ALA A 304 16.87 -4.85 -15.10
C ALA A 304 17.08 -6.16 -14.32
N VAL A 305 16.27 -6.40 -13.28
CA VAL A 305 16.27 -7.68 -12.55
C VAL A 305 15.75 -8.82 -13.43
N ALA A 306 14.61 -8.63 -14.10
CA ALA A 306 13.96 -9.66 -14.90
C ALA A 306 14.81 -10.13 -16.10
N TYR A 307 15.54 -9.21 -16.71
CA TYR A 307 16.38 -9.47 -17.90
C TYR A 307 17.87 -9.61 -17.56
N ASP A 308 18.28 -9.54 -16.29
CA ASP A 308 19.70 -9.44 -15.86
C ASP A 308 20.47 -8.36 -16.61
N ALA A 309 19.85 -7.19 -16.80
CA ALA A 309 20.29 -6.11 -17.67
C ALA A 309 20.84 -4.92 -16.87
N TRP A 310 22.08 -5.00 -16.43
CA TRP A 310 22.79 -4.01 -15.60
C TRP A 310 23.96 -3.36 -16.33
N PRO A 311 24.33 -2.09 -16.04
CA PRO A 311 23.75 -1.20 -15.03
C PRO A 311 22.46 -0.50 -15.50
N LEU A 312 21.67 0.05 -14.56
CA LEU A 312 20.47 0.82 -14.86
C LEU A 312 20.73 1.99 -15.81
N SER A 313 21.92 2.60 -15.76
CA SER A 313 22.32 3.70 -16.64
C SER A 313 22.43 3.33 -18.11
N ALA A 314 22.39 2.04 -18.45
CA ALA A 314 22.39 1.55 -19.82
C ALA A 314 20.97 1.38 -20.39
N TRP A 315 19.94 1.61 -19.58
CA TRP A 315 18.56 1.69 -20.02
C TRP A 315 18.27 3.10 -20.59
N HIS A 316 17.46 3.14 -21.62
CA HIS A 316 17.03 4.37 -22.27
C HIS A 316 15.50 4.46 -22.24
N THR A 317 15.00 5.62 -21.93
CA THR A 317 13.58 5.96 -21.91
C THR A 317 13.31 7.02 -23.00
N PRO A 318 12.07 7.17 -23.49
CA PRO A 318 11.73 8.23 -24.43
C PRO A 318 12.00 9.64 -23.91
N SER A 319 11.92 9.84 -22.59
CA SER A 319 12.21 11.13 -21.94
C SER A 319 13.70 11.44 -21.83
N GLY A 320 14.58 10.45 -22.01
CA GLY A 320 16.02 10.56 -21.72
C GLY A 320 16.36 10.53 -20.24
N ASP A 321 15.38 10.51 -19.34
CA ASP A 321 15.55 10.39 -17.89
C ASP A 321 15.05 9.02 -17.43
N ILE A 322 15.93 8.19 -16.90
CA ILE A 322 15.64 6.83 -16.45
C ILE A 322 14.60 6.77 -15.32
N ASN A 323 14.37 7.87 -14.61
CA ASN A 323 13.37 7.99 -13.55
C ASN A 323 12.04 8.56 -14.06
N ARG A 324 11.94 8.85 -15.36
CA ARG A 324 10.76 9.46 -15.97
C ARG A 324 10.31 8.67 -17.20
N TYR A 325 9.34 7.81 -16.99
CA TYR A 325 8.70 6.98 -18.03
C TYR A 325 7.26 6.72 -17.65
N TYR A 326 6.48 6.31 -18.65
CA TYR A 326 5.04 6.06 -18.51
C TYR A 326 4.67 4.69 -19.08
N VAL A 327 3.54 4.18 -18.68
CA VAL A 327 2.96 2.96 -19.30
C VAL A 327 2.77 3.21 -20.79
N GLY A 328 3.21 2.25 -21.62
CA GLY A 328 3.24 2.37 -23.07
C GLY A 328 4.54 2.95 -23.64
N ASP A 329 5.43 3.50 -22.79
CA ASP A 329 6.76 3.91 -23.24
C ASP A 329 7.59 2.67 -23.67
N VAL A 330 8.29 2.80 -24.78
CA VAL A 330 9.27 1.79 -25.20
C VAL A 330 10.61 2.13 -24.54
N VAL A 331 11.03 1.28 -23.61
CA VAL A 331 12.35 1.39 -22.97
C VAL A 331 13.32 0.41 -23.60
N THR A 332 14.58 0.77 -23.71
CA THR A 332 15.58 -0.08 -24.38
C THR A 332 16.83 -0.20 -23.51
N TYR A 333 17.53 -1.34 -23.67
CA TYR A 333 18.80 -1.61 -23.02
C TYR A 333 19.79 -2.18 -24.05
N GLY A 334 21.02 -1.73 -24.01
CA GLY A 334 22.11 -2.31 -24.81
C GLY A 334 21.96 -2.14 -26.34
N GLY A 335 21.33 -1.06 -26.80
CA GLY A 335 21.21 -0.74 -28.22
C GLY A 335 19.98 -1.33 -28.93
N GLY A 336 18.98 -1.74 -28.18
CA GLY A 336 17.66 -2.06 -28.74
C GLY A 336 17.07 -0.85 -29.46
N SER A 337 16.51 -1.04 -30.66
CA SER A 337 15.87 0.04 -31.42
C SER A 337 14.40 0.17 -31.02
N ALA A 338 13.98 1.40 -30.68
CA ALA A 338 12.55 1.69 -30.56
C ALA A 338 11.85 1.52 -31.93
N PRO A 339 10.59 1.05 -31.95
CA PRO A 339 9.79 1.05 -33.17
C PRO A 339 9.72 2.44 -33.79
N ALA A 340 9.81 2.55 -35.11
CA ALA A 340 9.67 3.83 -35.80
C ALA A 340 8.29 4.44 -35.53
N PRO A 341 8.19 5.76 -35.24
CA PRO A 341 6.90 6.40 -34.99
C PRO A 341 6.02 6.33 -36.24
N SER A 342 4.76 5.95 -36.03
CA SER A 342 3.72 6.04 -37.05
C SER A 342 3.35 7.49 -37.34
N THR A 343 2.71 7.77 -38.48
CA THR A 343 2.21 9.13 -38.81
C THR A 343 1.32 9.66 -37.69
N GLY A 344 1.58 10.89 -37.23
CA GLY A 344 0.91 11.49 -36.07
C GLY A 344 -0.62 11.40 -36.13
N VAL A 345 -1.23 11.19 -34.97
CA VAL A 345 -2.68 11.10 -34.78
C VAL A 345 -3.17 12.21 -33.85
N SER A 346 -4.43 12.62 -34.05
CA SER A 346 -5.06 13.63 -33.19
C SER A 346 -6.50 13.26 -32.88
N LYS A 347 -6.97 13.63 -31.67
CA LYS A 347 -8.35 13.44 -31.24
C LYS A 347 -8.80 14.63 -30.41
N VAL A 348 -10.05 15.05 -30.58
CA VAL A 348 -10.71 15.95 -29.67
C VAL A 348 -11.22 15.14 -28.47
N LEU A 349 -10.75 15.46 -27.29
CA LEU A 349 -11.09 14.74 -26.05
C LEU A 349 -12.56 14.96 -25.70
N GLN A 350 -13.26 13.88 -25.43
CA GLN A 350 -14.63 13.86 -24.95
C GLN A 350 -14.66 13.47 -23.46
N TRP A 351 -15.84 13.55 -22.88
CA TRP A 351 -16.03 13.09 -21.50
C TRP A 351 -15.68 11.61 -21.37
N GLY A 352 -14.77 11.31 -20.42
CA GLY A 352 -14.26 9.96 -20.20
C GLY A 352 -13.00 9.59 -20.99
N ASP A 353 -12.59 10.41 -21.96
CA ASP A 353 -11.33 10.20 -22.69
C ASP A 353 -10.13 10.56 -21.81
N THR A 354 -9.07 9.77 -21.96
CA THR A 354 -7.76 10.10 -21.39
C THR A 354 -6.71 10.19 -22.49
N VAL A 355 -5.73 11.09 -22.29
CA VAL A 355 -4.58 11.18 -23.20
C VAL A 355 -3.82 9.86 -23.25
N TRP A 356 -3.75 9.17 -22.12
CA TRP A 356 -3.10 7.88 -22.02
C TRP A 356 -3.76 6.83 -22.91
N GLU A 357 -5.09 6.66 -22.80
CA GLU A 357 -5.84 5.69 -23.59
C GLU A 357 -5.75 5.98 -25.10
N PHE A 358 -5.84 7.28 -25.45
CA PHE A 358 -5.68 7.69 -26.84
C PHE A 358 -4.28 7.40 -27.36
N ALA A 359 -3.23 7.73 -26.63
CA ALA A 359 -1.84 7.47 -26.99
C ALA A 359 -1.59 5.98 -27.19
N THR A 360 -1.91 5.16 -26.18
CA THR A 360 -1.61 3.72 -26.18
C THR A 360 -2.39 2.94 -27.23
N SER A 361 -3.66 3.31 -27.48
CA SER A 361 -4.47 2.67 -28.53
C SER A 361 -3.93 2.93 -29.95
N HIS A 362 -3.08 3.95 -30.11
CA HIS A 362 -2.46 4.30 -31.40
C HIS A 362 -0.95 3.99 -31.45
N GLY A 363 -0.42 3.32 -30.43
CA GLY A 363 0.98 2.90 -30.38
C GLY A 363 1.97 4.01 -30.04
N TYR A 364 1.49 5.09 -29.39
CA TYR A 364 2.32 6.19 -28.89
C TYR A 364 2.50 6.10 -27.39
N SER A 365 3.63 6.58 -26.90
CA SER A 365 3.78 6.92 -25.50
C SER A 365 3.11 8.26 -25.18
N VAL A 366 2.72 8.48 -23.93
CA VAL A 366 2.13 9.74 -23.49
C VAL A 366 3.12 10.91 -23.68
N SER A 367 4.41 10.65 -23.56
CA SER A 367 5.48 11.65 -23.76
C SER A 367 5.56 12.15 -25.21
N GLN A 368 5.04 11.42 -26.17
CA GLN A 368 4.95 11.78 -27.58
C GLN A 368 3.68 12.58 -27.90
N CYS A 369 2.82 12.80 -26.91
CA CYS A 369 1.57 13.52 -27.07
C CYS A 369 1.66 14.95 -26.53
N SER A 370 0.85 15.83 -27.10
CA SER A 370 0.70 17.22 -26.67
C SER A 370 -0.77 17.60 -26.57
N VAL A 371 -1.06 18.51 -25.66
CA VAL A 371 -2.38 19.12 -25.42
C VAL A 371 -2.25 20.64 -25.40
N PRO A 372 -3.33 21.42 -25.58
CA PRO A 372 -3.29 22.87 -25.65
C PRO A 372 -2.65 23.55 -24.44
N SER A 373 -2.77 22.98 -23.25
CA SER A 373 -2.17 23.53 -22.02
C SER A 373 -0.62 23.45 -22.01
N GLY A 374 -0.02 22.63 -22.88
CA GLY A 374 1.41 22.30 -22.84
C GLY A 374 1.82 21.39 -21.70
N ASN A 375 0.88 21.03 -20.80
CA ASN A 375 1.08 20.08 -19.71
C ASN A 375 0.16 18.88 -19.93
N ILE A 376 0.74 17.74 -20.25
CA ILE A 376 0.02 16.52 -20.60
C ILE A 376 -0.92 15.99 -19.50
N ASN A 377 -0.73 16.45 -18.27
CA ASN A 377 -1.57 16.11 -17.12
C ASN A 377 -2.70 17.11 -16.88
N VAL A 378 -2.79 18.17 -17.72
CA VAL A 378 -3.81 19.24 -17.61
C VAL A 378 -4.52 19.37 -18.95
N TYR A 379 -5.67 18.76 -19.09
CA TYR A 379 -6.52 18.82 -20.30
C TYR A 379 -7.99 18.77 -19.93
N TYR A 380 -8.82 19.24 -20.84
CA TYR A 380 -10.26 19.38 -20.65
C TYR A 380 -11.02 18.75 -21.81
N VAL A 381 -12.30 18.46 -21.58
CA VAL A 381 -13.22 18.09 -22.67
C VAL A 381 -13.24 19.20 -23.73
N GLY A 382 -13.02 18.82 -24.97
CA GLY A 382 -12.87 19.75 -26.10
C GLY A 382 -11.41 20.07 -26.48
N ASP A 383 -10.45 19.75 -25.66
CA ASP A 383 -9.03 19.87 -26.03
C ASP A 383 -8.66 18.86 -27.11
N THR A 384 -7.76 19.26 -27.99
CA THR A 384 -7.20 18.35 -29.00
C THR A 384 -5.89 17.77 -28.48
N VAL A 385 -5.84 16.46 -28.27
CA VAL A 385 -4.59 15.73 -28.07
C VAL A 385 -3.99 15.38 -29.43
N THR A 386 -2.68 15.59 -29.57
CA THR A 386 -1.92 15.19 -30.77
C THR A 386 -0.71 14.40 -30.35
N CYS A 387 -0.53 13.19 -30.90
CA CYS A 387 0.63 12.32 -30.68
C CYS A 387 1.44 12.18 -32.00
N ARG A 388 2.77 12.21 -31.91
CA ARG A 388 3.69 12.19 -33.05
C ARG A 388 4.92 11.36 -32.76
#